data_4d3ccabcf6f48a0c4b1279f1ba9dc23d
#
_entry.id   4d3ccabcf6f48a0c4b1279f1ba9dc23d
#
_cell.length_a   1.000
_cell.length_b   1.000
_cell.length_c   1.000
_cell.angle_alpha   90.00
_cell.angle_beta   90.00
_cell.angle_gamma   90.00
#
_symmetry.space_group_name_H-M   'P 1'
#
loop_
_entity.id
_entity.type
_entity.pdbx_description
1 polymer ?
#
loop_
_entity_poly.entity_id
_entity_poly.type
_entity_poly.pdbx_seq_one_letter_code
_entity_poly.pdbx_strand_id
1 'polypeptide(L)'
;MIEKLPELVNNNEALIRRGRWLNDVFLVEVGEIQYLVHVAAGRVECVEIGPFVMPSWTFAIRGSEATWRRFWQSLPAPGDNDLFALRKTGEMTIEGNLKPFMANLIYVKEVLAMPRLLDDKT
;
A
#
# COMPACT_ATOMS: atom_id res chain seq x y z
N MET A 1 -7.15 6.46 5.44
CA MET A 1 -5.83 5.84 5.71
C MET A 1 -4.93 5.89 4.48
N ILE A 2 -5.35 5.32 3.36
CA ILE A 2 -4.54 5.34 2.13
C ILE A 2 -4.36 6.77 1.58
N GLU A 3 -5.36 7.60 1.71
CA GLU A 3 -5.30 8.99 1.22
C GLU A 3 -4.25 9.84 1.95
N LYS A 4 -3.73 9.36 3.07
CA LYS A 4 -2.68 10.05 3.82
C LYS A 4 -1.26 9.66 3.39
N LEU A 5 -1.13 8.71 2.46
CA LEU A 5 0.18 8.23 2.04
C LEU A 5 1.12 9.34 1.52
N PRO A 6 0.67 10.31 0.71
CA PRO A 6 1.61 11.34 0.25
C PRO A 6 2.28 12.07 1.40
N GLU A 7 1.51 12.43 2.42
CA GLU A 7 2.03 13.11 3.59
C GLU A 7 2.97 12.22 4.41
N LEU A 8 2.55 10.98 4.66
CA LEU A 8 3.31 10.05 5.48
C LEU A 8 4.62 9.62 4.82
N VAL A 9 4.58 9.30 3.53
CA VAL A 9 5.75 8.80 2.80
C VAL A 9 6.72 9.92 2.47
N ASN A 10 6.23 11.05 1.98
CA ASN A 10 7.08 12.12 1.46
C ASN A 10 7.85 12.85 2.56
N ASN A 11 7.48 12.67 3.82
CA ASN A 11 8.22 13.17 4.96
C ASN A 11 9.23 12.18 5.51
N ASN A 12 9.37 11.01 4.87
CA ASN A 12 10.30 9.98 5.30
C ASN A 12 11.37 9.77 4.23
N GLU A 13 12.49 10.48 4.36
CA GLU A 13 13.56 10.43 3.35
C GLU A 13 14.19 9.05 3.19
N ALA A 14 14.32 8.30 4.27
CA ALA A 14 14.87 6.95 4.20
C ALA A 14 13.98 6.03 3.36
N LEU A 15 12.67 6.16 3.52
CA LEU A 15 11.70 5.39 2.75
C LEU A 15 11.72 5.78 1.28
N ILE A 16 11.75 7.08 0.99
CA ILE A 16 11.88 7.58 -0.40
C ILE A 16 13.12 6.99 -1.05
N ARG A 17 14.23 6.97 -0.33
CA ARG A 17 15.50 6.45 -0.86
C ARG A 17 15.39 4.97 -1.20
N ARG A 18 14.68 4.19 -0.40
CA ARG A 18 14.46 2.76 -0.68
C ARG A 18 13.67 2.54 -1.94
N GLY A 19 12.72 3.43 -2.24
CA GLY A 19 11.86 3.32 -3.41
C GLY A 19 12.29 4.13 -4.61
N ARG A 20 13.50 4.69 -4.60
CA ARG A 20 13.94 5.65 -5.63
C ARG A 20 13.87 5.14 -7.07
N TRP A 21 13.83 3.83 -7.26
CA TRP A 21 13.74 3.22 -8.59
C TRP A 21 12.31 2.86 -8.99
N LEU A 22 11.34 3.07 -8.10
CA LEU A 22 9.95 2.77 -8.40
C LEU A 22 9.26 3.99 -9.00
N ASN A 23 8.71 3.81 -10.21
CA ASN A 23 7.95 4.83 -10.95
C ASN A 23 6.74 4.13 -11.55
N ASP A 24 5.72 3.91 -10.75
CA ASP A 24 4.55 3.13 -11.16
C ASP A 24 3.29 3.63 -10.49
N VAL A 25 2.15 3.16 -11.02
CA VAL A 25 0.84 3.38 -10.42
C VAL A 25 0.34 2.01 -9.97
N PHE A 26 -0.06 1.89 -8.73
CA PHE A 26 -0.66 0.64 -8.27
C PHE A 26 -2.01 0.89 -7.60
N LEU A 27 -2.86 -0.14 -7.67
CA LEU A 27 -4.19 -0.09 -7.09
C LEU A 27 -4.16 -0.70 -5.70
N VAL A 28 -4.83 -0.03 -4.76
CA VAL A 28 -5.11 -0.58 -3.42
C VAL A 28 -6.60 -0.61 -3.27
N GLU A 29 -7.16 -1.78 -2.97
CA GLU A 29 -8.59 -1.93 -2.76
C GLU A 29 -8.84 -2.29 -1.30
N VAL A 30 -9.58 -1.45 -0.61
CA VAL A 30 -9.95 -1.62 0.79
C VAL A 30 -11.47 -1.82 0.82
N GLY A 31 -11.90 -3.08 0.91
CA GLY A 31 -13.30 -3.41 0.76
C GLY A 31 -13.80 -3.01 -0.61
N GLU A 32 -14.77 -2.10 -0.67
CA GLU A 32 -15.34 -1.62 -1.92
C GLU A 32 -14.70 -0.33 -2.44
N ILE A 33 -13.77 0.24 -1.68
CA ILE A 33 -13.12 1.50 -2.06
C ILE A 33 -11.79 1.20 -2.77
N GLN A 34 -11.63 1.79 -3.94
CA GLN A 34 -10.41 1.66 -4.73
C GLN A 34 -9.60 2.95 -4.70
N TYR A 35 -8.29 2.79 -4.61
CA TYR A 35 -7.33 3.89 -4.61
C TYR A 35 -6.27 3.61 -5.66
N LEU A 36 -5.88 4.64 -6.41
CA LEU A 36 -4.72 4.58 -7.29
C LEU A 36 -3.59 5.39 -6.64
N VAL A 37 -2.49 4.72 -6.37
CA VAL A 37 -1.32 5.32 -5.73
C VAL A 37 -0.28 5.58 -6.80
N HIS A 38 0.05 6.85 -7.03
CA HIS A 38 1.02 7.27 -8.04
C HIS A 38 2.37 7.50 -7.38
N VAL A 39 3.36 6.70 -7.77
CA VAL A 39 4.71 6.78 -7.20
C VAL A 39 5.71 7.23 -8.27
N ALA A 40 6.55 8.18 -7.93
CA ALA A 40 7.64 8.64 -8.78
C ALA A 40 8.90 8.79 -7.93
N ALA A 41 9.93 8.03 -8.28
CA ALA A 41 11.22 8.02 -7.58
C ALA A 41 11.07 7.85 -6.06
N GLY A 42 10.17 6.98 -5.65
CA GLY A 42 9.92 6.67 -4.25
C GLY A 42 9.01 7.66 -3.52
N ARG A 43 8.56 8.71 -4.17
CA ARG A 43 7.60 9.66 -3.59
C ARG A 43 6.19 9.30 -4.03
N VAL A 44 5.25 9.41 -3.13
CA VAL A 44 3.83 9.26 -3.48
C VAL A 44 3.33 10.62 -3.94
N GLU A 45 3.19 10.78 -5.25
CA GLU A 45 2.80 12.07 -5.83
C GLU A 45 1.35 12.40 -5.53
N CYS A 46 0.46 11.42 -5.66
CA CYS A 46 -0.94 11.60 -5.33
C CYS A 46 -1.61 10.24 -5.12
N VAL A 47 -2.78 10.28 -4.49
CA VAL A 47 -3.66 9.13 -4.33
C VAL A 47 -5.03 9.54 -4.86
N GLU A 48 -5.51 8.81 -5.87
CA GLU A 48 -6.84 9.04 -6.41
C GLU A 48 -7.82 8.05 -5.77
N ILE A 49 -9.01 8.52 -5.46
CA ILE A 49 -10.07 7.69 -4.85
C ILE A 49 -11.11 7.39 -5.92
N GLY A 50 -11.45 6.09 -6.08
CA GLY A 50 -12.46 5.65 -7.03
C GLY A 50 -13.88 6.09 -6.66
N PRO A 51 -14.88 5.65 -7.43
CA PRO A 51 -14.83 4.57 -8.42
C PRO A 51 -14.12 4.97 -9.72
N PHE A 52 -13.51 3.99 -10.36
CA PHE A 52 -12.79 4.17 -11.62
C PHE A 52 -13.47 3.38 -12.74
N VAL A 53 -13.34 3.88 -13.95
CA VAL A 53 -13.76 3.16 -15.16
C VAL A 53 -12.49 2.71 -15.89
N MET A 54 -12.24 1.40 -15.87
CA MET A 54 -11.09 0.77 -16.53
C MET A 54 -9.76 1.46 -16.20
N PRO A 55 -9.40 1.57 -14.91
CA PRO A 55 -8.16 2.24 -14.53
C PRO A 55 -6.94 1.45 -14.99
N SER A 56 -5.87 2.17 -15.29
CA SER A 56 -4.58 1.56 -15.59
C SER A 56 -3.70 1.51 -14.35
N TRP A 57 -3.16 0.34 -14.05
CA TRP A 57 -2.25 0.14 -12.93
C TRP A 57 -1.28 -1.00 -13.24
N THR A 58 -0.13 -0.97 -12.58
CA THR A 58 0.91 -1.99 -12.79
C THR A 58 0.62 -3.25 -11.98
N PHE A 59 0.29 -3.08 -10.71
CA PHE A 59 -0.13 -4.19 -9.86
C PHE A 59 -1.22 -3.71 -8.92
N ALA A 60 -1.94 -4.66 -8.31
CA ALA A 60 -3.05 -4.35 -7.41
C ALA A 60 -2.96 -5.21 -6.16
N ILE A 61 -3.27 -4.59 -5.02
CA ILE A 61 -3.33 -5.24 -3.72
C ILE A 61 -4.74 -5.05 -3.18
N ARG A 62 -5.45 -6.15 -2.96
CA ARG A 62 -6.87 -6.13 -2.58
C ARG A 62 -7.09 -6.88 -1.27
N GLY A 63 -7.91 -6.32 -0.41
CA GLY A 63 -8.31 -6.94 0.84
C GLY A 63 -9.60 -6.35 1.34
N SER A 64 -10.25 -7.05 2.29
CA SER A 64 -11.45 -6.51 2.93
C SER A 64 -11.06 -5.35 3.85
N GLU A 65 -12.04 -4.53 4.19
CA GLU A 65 -11.83 -3.45 5.15
C GLU A 65 -11.33 -3.98 6.50
N ALA A 66 -11.90 -5.08 6.96
CA ALA A 66 -11.49 -5.70 8.23
C ALA A 66 -10.02 -6.17 8.19
N THR A 67 -9.59 -6.75 7.06
CA THR A 67 -8.20 -7.21 6.89
C THR A 67 -7.24 -6.04 6.94
N TRP A 68 -7.55 -4.96 6.23
CA TRP A 68 -6.71 -3.76 6.24
C TRP A 68 -6.68 -3.11 7.64
N ARG A 69 -7.78 -3.09 8.38
CA ARG A 69 -7.80 -2.57 9.75
C ARG A 69 -6.87 -3.34 10.66
N ARG A 70 -6.84 -4.67 10.54
CA ARG A 70 -5.91 -5.49 11.32
C ARG A 70 -4.47 -5.21 10.94
N PHE A 71 -4.21 -5.08 9.64
CA PHE A 71 -2.87 -4.77 9.13
C PHE A 71 -2.38 -3.40 9.62
N TRP A 72 -3.28 -2.43 9.77
CA TRP A 72 -2.94 -1.07 10.16
C TRP A 72 -2.96 -0.79 11.66
N GLN A 73 -3.16 -1.79 12.49
CA GLN A 73 -3.01 -1.58 13.93
C GLN A 73 -1.56 -1.24 14.26
N SER A 74 -1.36 -0.40 15.29
CA SER A 74 0.00 0.01 15.67
C SER A 74 0.86 -1.19 16.09
N LEU A 75 0.24 -2.18 16.74
CA LEU A 75 0.88 -3.44 17.10
C LEU A 75 0.05 -4.59 16.53
N PRO A 76 0.20 -4.88 15.22
CA PRO A 76 -0.61 -5.94 14.62
C PRO A 76 -0.25 -7.31 15.18
N ALA A 77 -1.26 -8.17 15.27
CA ALA A 77 -1.06 -9.55 15.70
C ALA A 77 -0.16 -10.31 14.72
N PRO A 78 0.54 -11.37 15.16
CA PRO A 78 1.32 -12.19 14.25
C PRO A 78 0.46 -12.68 13.08
N GLY A 79 0.98 -12.55 11.86
CA GLY A 79 0.24 -12.88 10.64
C GLY A 79 -0.52 -11.70 10.05
N ASP A 80 -0.91 -10.72 10.86
CA ASP A 80 -1.59 -9.50 10.36
C ASP A 80 -0.60 -8.39 10.01
N ASN A 81 0.67 -8.58 10.28
CA ASN A 81 1.69 -7.56 10.14
C ASN A 81 2.42 -7.60 8.79
N ASP A 82 2.14 -8.58 7.95
CA ASP A 82 2.85 -8.76 6.69
C ASP A 82 1.87 -9.09 5.55
N LEU A 83 2.03 -8.39 4.43
CA LEU A 83 1.21 -8.59 3.23
C LEU A 83 1.28 -10.02 2.71
N PHE A 84 2.46 -10.63 2.74
CA PHE A 84 2.60 -12.01 2.25
C PHE A 84 1.92 -13.02 3.15
N ALA A 85 1.93 -12.80 4.46
CA ALA A 85 1.21 -13.67 5.38
C ALA A 85 -0.29 -13.61 5.09
N LEU A 86 -0.83 -12.40 4.85
CA LEU A 86 -2.24 -12.21 4.53
C LEU A 86 -2.58 -12.75 3.14
N ARG A 87 -1.66 -12.65 2.18
CA ARG A 87 -1.83 -13.25 0.86
C ARG A 87 -1.89 -14.77 0.96
N LYS A 88 -1.03 -15.36 1.78
CA LYS A 88 -0.96 -16.81 1.97
C LYS A 88 -2.27 -17.37 2.52
N THR A 89 -2.91 -16.64 3.44
CA THR A 89 -4.20 -17.07 4.02
C THR A 89 -5.39 -16.74 3.13
N GLY A 90 -5.18 -16.04 2.02
CA GLY A 90 -6.24 -15.63 1.11
C GLY A 90 -6.98 -14.36 1.54
N GLU A 91 -6.54 -13.71 2.62
CA GLU A 91 -7.17 -12.48 3.10
C GLU A 91 -6.80 -11.26 2.26
N MET A 92 -5.66 -11.33 1.58
CA MET A 92 -5.27 -10.32 0.59
C MET A 92 -4.88 -10.99 -0.72
N THR A 93 -5.12 -10.31 -1.83
CA THR A 93 -4.68 -10.75 -3.15
C THR A 93 -3.73 -9.72 -3.73
N ILE A 94 -2.73 -10.19 -4.45
CA ILE A 94 -1.76 -9.35 -5.15
C ILE A 94 -1.74 -9.85 -6.59
N GLU A 95 -2.03 -8.96 -7.55
CA GLU A 95 -2.18 -9.35 -8.95
C GLU A 95 -1.57 -8.30 -9.88
N GLY A 96 -1.43 -8.65 -11.15
CA GLY A 96 -0.88 -7.79 -12.19
C GLY A 96 0.58 -8.09 -12.46
N ASN A 97 1.33 -7.07 -12.87
CA ASN A 97 2.76 -7.22 -13.12
C ASN A 97 3.52 -7.14 -11.79
N LEU A 98 3.90 -8.30 -11.27
CA LEU A 98 4.55 -8.40 -9.95
C LEU A 98 6.04 -8.09 -9.98
N LYS A 99 6.65 -7.92 -11.15
CA LYS A 99 8.09 -7.65 -11.24
C LYS A 99 8.50 -6.37 -10.50
N PRO A 100 7.88 -5.20 -10.75
CA PRO A 100 8.22 -4.00 -10.00
C PRO A 100 7.85 -4.10 -8.53
N PHE A 101 6.76 -4.83 -8.20
CA PHE A 101 6.39 -5.07 -6.81
C PHE A 101 7.49 -5.85 -6.08
N MET A 102 7.97 -6.95 -6.66
CA MET A 102 9.02 -7.77 -6.05
C MET A 102 10.36 -7.06 -5.99
N ALA A 103 10.70 -6.28 -7.01
CA ALA A 103 11.94 -5.51 -7.05
C ALA A 103 11.99 -4.43 -5.97
N ASN A 104 10.82 -3.93 -5.53
CA ASN A 104 10.70 -2.88 -4.54
C ASN A 104 9.89 -3.33 -3.32
N LEU A 105 9.99 -4.62 -3.00
CA LEU A 105 9.13 -5.27 -2.02
C LEU A 105 9.14 -4.58 -0.65
N ILE A 106 10.32 -4.32 -0.12
CA ILE A 106 10.44 -3.71 1.21
C ILE A 106 9.83 -2.32 1.22
N TYR A 107 10.07 -1.55 0.17
CA TYR A 107 9.48 -0.22 0.02
C TYR A 107 7.95 -0.29 0.02
N VAL A 108 7.37 -1.14 -0.83
CA VAL A 108 5.91 -1.26 -0.94
C VAL A 108 5.30 -1.70 0.38
N LYS A 109 5.90 -2.67 1.05
CA LYS A 109 5.42 -3.12 2.36
C LYS A 109 5.45 -1.98 3.38
N GLU A 110 6.51 -1.20 3.42
CA GLU A 110 6.64 -0.09 4.36
C GLU A 110 5.66 1.04 4.04
N VAL A 111 5.48 1.37 2.75
CA VAL A 111 4.52 2.38 2.32
C VAL A 111 3.12 2.01 2.80
N LEU A 112 2.69 0.77 2.55
CA LEU A 112 1.36 0.33 2.93
C LEU A 112 1.19 0.18 4.45
N ALA A 113 2.29 0.05 5.19
CA ALA A 113 2.26 0.01 6.65
C ALA A 113 2.29 1.40 7.28
N MET A 114 2.60 2.46 6.52
CA MET A 114 2.68 3.82 7.08
C MET A 114 1.41 4.28 7.80
N PRO A 115 0.20 3.93 7.36
CA PRO A 115 -1.01 4.33 8.10
C PRO A 115 -1.06 3.83 9.55
N ARG A 116 -0.23 2.86 9.94
CA ARG A 116 -0.13 2.43 11.35
C ARG A 116 0.24 3.58 12.27
N LEU A 117 0.99 4.56 11.77
CA LEU A 117 1.38 5.73 12.56
C LEU A 117 0.18 6.57 12.96
N LEU A 118 -0.91 6.50 12.20
CA LEU A 118 -2.14 7.23 12.51
C LEU A 118 -2.95 6.55 13.61
N ASP A 119 -2.81 5.23 13.76
CA ASP A 119 -3.50 4.46 14.79
C ASP A 119 -3.04 4.88 16.19
N ASP A 120 -1.75 5.21 16.33
CA ASP A 120 -1.18 5.64 17.61
C ASP A 120 -1.76 6.96 18.13
N LYS A 121 -2.46 7.70 17.28
CA LYS A 121 -3.02 9.01 17.63
C LYS A 121 -4.47 8.93 18.08
N THR A 122 -5.03 7.75 18.03
CA THR A 122 -6.40 7.52 18.48
C THR A 122 -6.42 6.88 19.84
#